data_6bb4bcf79b0de8ba645a2f3b5e5c2b0b
#
_entry.id   6bb4bcf79b0de8ba645a2f3b5e5c2b0b
#
_cell.length_a   1.000
_cell.length_b   1.000
_cell.length_c   1.000
_cell.angle_alpha   90.00
_cell.angle_beta   90.00
_cell.angle_gamma   90.00
#
_symmetry.space_group_name_H-M   'P 1'
#
loop_
_entity.id
_entity.type
_entity.pdbx_description
1 polymer ?
#
loop_
_entity_poly.entity_id
_entity_poly.type
_entity_poly.pdbx_seq_one_letter_code
_entity_poly.pdbx_strand_id
1 'polypeptide(L)'
;MAKYKRQKVKRYRRSFYSRGTRIKKCIGIVVLVLAVLGAAWLAAPHVLDWATHTWYTVVKNRDLEAESASRAAASSEAAASSAVQEAASSQPEPEQPKELDGKAITGGSWAAVDVSTLADDAAIRAAAQQLKAQGADYGLVTLKTPDGSICYASQVPAAAQSIADTTVDPVRIAAIFREEGVTPVAQLAAFKDPISSRTDRSMAIHYGDGLWLDAQKGGNAWLNPYSAAAVEYVGDLVAEVQGMGFEQVVLTNVQFPKLSRKQDYGETSGVSRADQLKADIAALQSRFAGSMTLWFSYTLDQCNTNSVSLDVPAVTLGMDNLLVTADKAMDADSRTALEQSAAGQGVQHLVLHSADIFQ
;
A
#
# COMPACT_ATOMS: atom_id res chain seq x y z
N MET A 1 57.50 -15.96 -67.63
CA MET A 1 57.50 -16.58 -66.30
C MET A 1 56.11 -16.55 -65.68
N ALA A 2 55.43 -17.66 -65.66
CA ALA A 2 54.04 -17.74 -65.14
C ALA A 2 54.06 -18.02 -63.60
N LYS A 3 53.46 -17.14 -62.80
CA LYS A 3 53.32 -17.32 -61.37
C LYS A 3 52.15 -18.29 -61.05
N TYR A 4 52.47 -19.46 -60.56
CA TYR A 4 51.52 -20.44 -60.02
C TYR A 4 50.92 -19.93 -58.72
N LYS A 5 49.61 -19.72 -58.69
CA LYS A 5 48.79 -19.44 -57.46
C LYS A 5 48.55 -20.76 -56.72
N ARG A 6 49.12 -20.95 -55.54
CA ARG A 6 48.79 -22.06 -54.65
C ARG A 6 47.36 -21.96 -54.15
N GLN A 7 46.49 -22.93 -54.48
CA GLN A 7 45.16 -23.08 -53.94
C GLN A 7 45.23 -23.58 -52.48
N LYS A 8 44.59 -22.88 -51.56
CA LYS A 8 44.45 -23.30 -50.17
C LYS A 8 43.38 -24.41 -50.07
N VAL A 9 43.82 -25.64 -49.79
CA VAL A 9 42.91 -26.78 -49.53
C VAL A 9 42.27 -26.61 -48.16
N LYS A 10 40.94 -26.44 -48.12
CA LYS A 10 40.15 -26.44 -46.87
C LYS A 10 40.12 -27.87 -46.32
N ARG A 11 40.83 -28.12 -45.21
CA ARG A 11 40.70 -29.38 -44.45
C ARG A 11 39.32 -29.43 -43.77
N TYR A 12 38.44 -30.27 -44.26
CA TYR A 12 37.19 -30.66 -43.60
C TYR A 12 37.57 -31.57 -42.41
N ARG A 13 37.34 -31.08 -41.16
CA ARG A 13 37.33 -31.96 -39.98
C ARG A 13 36.04 -32.73 -40.00
N ARG A 14 36.04 -34.00 -40.40
CA ARG A 14 34.90 -34.92 -40.21
C ARG A 14 34.69 -35.16 -38.74
N SER A 15 33.53 -34.74 -38.19
CA SER A 15 33.12 -35.08 -36.85
C SER A 15 32.76 -36.58 -36.78
N PHE A 16 33.49 -37.32 -35.98
CA PHE A 16 33.34 -38.78 -35.81
C PHE A 16 32.07 -39.19 -34.99
N TYR A 17 31.22 -38.24 -34.60
CA TYR A 17 30.01 -38.57 -33.87
C TYR A 17 28.81 -38.76 -34.80
N SER A 18 28.23 -39.99 -34.77
CA SER A 18 26.96 -40.29 -35.46
C SER A 18 25.81 -39.44 -34.90
N ARG A 19 24.79 -39.16 -35.73
CA ARG A 19 23.57 -38.44 -35.27
C ARG A 19 22.93 -39.06 -34.00
N GLY A 20 22.92 -40.38 -33.89
CA GLY A 20 22.38 -41.10 -32.74
C GLY A 20 23.14 -40.85 -31.42
N THR A 21 24.48 -40.68 -31.49
CA THR A 21 25.27 -40.41 -30.27
C THR A 21 25.07 -38.97 -29.79
N ARG A 22 24.79 -38.02 -30.68
CA ARG A 22 24.47 -36.63 -30.32
C ARG A 22 23.10 -36.56 -29.67
N ILE A 23 22.09 -37.25 -30.21
CA ILE A 23 20.73 -37.32 -29.66
C ILE A 23 20.76 -37.95 -28.24
N LYS A 24 21.47 -39.05 -28.06
CA LYS A 24 21.60 -39.69 -26.73
C LYS A 24 22.25 -38.75 -25.69
N LYS A 25 23.27 -37.99 -26.09
CA LYS A 25 23.90 -37.00 -25.19
C LYS A 25 22.93 -35.85 -24.86
N CYS A 26 22.17 -35.33 -25.82
CA CYS A 26 21.17 -34.30 -25.57
C CYS A 26 20.08 -34.80 -24.64
N ILE A 27 19.55 -36.00 -24.84
CA ILE A 27 18.55 -36.61 -23.95
C ILE A 27 19.12 -36.79 -22.54
N GLY A 28 20.35 -37.25 -22.40
CA GLY A 28 21.02 -37.39 -21.10
C GLY A 28 21.17 -36.05 -20.37
N ILE A 29 21.49 -34.97 -21.06
CA ILE A 29 21.58 -33.63 -20.49
C ILE A 29 20.21 -33.12 -20.04
N VAL A 30 19.17 -33.30 -20.86
CA VAL A 30 17.80 -32.91 -20.50
C VAL A 30 17.29 -33.66 -19.24
N VAL A 31 17.53 -34.98 -19.17
CA VAL A 31 17.15 -35.79 -17.99
C VAL A 31 17.91 -35.30 -16.75
N LEU A 32 19.19 -34.99 -16.88
CA LEU A 32 20.00 -34.50 -15.76
C LEU A 32 19.49 -33.12 -15.28
N VAL A 33 19.17 -32.21 -16.19
CA VAL A 33 18.61 -30.89 -15.85
C VAL A 33 17.26 -31.02 -15.14
N LEU A 34 16.38 -31.91 -15.64
CA LEU A 34 15.10 -32.15 -14.99
C LEU A 34 15.25 -32.79 -13.60
N ALA A 35 16.22 -33.69 -13.42
CA ALA A 35 16.52 -34.27 -12.10
C ALA A 35 17.05 -33.23 -11.10
N VAL A 36 17.92 -32.31 -11.57
CA VAL A 36 18.45 -31.21 -10.73
C VAL A 36 17.32 -30.22 -10.36
N LEU A 37 16.46 -29.86 -11.31
CA LEU A 37 15.32 -29.00 -11.05
C LEU A 37 14.31 -29.66 -10.07
N GLY A 38 14.05 -30.94 -10.22
CA GLY A 38 13.21 -31.70 -9.29
C GLY A 38 13.78 -31.78 -7.87
N ALA A 39 15.08 -32.02 -7.75
CA ALA A 39 15.78 -32.01 -6.46
C ALA A 39 15.79 -30.59 -5.82
N ALA A 40 16.03 -29.55 -6.63
CA ALA A 40 15.96 -28.17 -6.15
C ALA A 40 14.56 -27.79 -5.66
N TRP A 41 13.51 -28.23 -6.38
CA TRP A 41 12.11 -27.98 -5.98
C TRP A 41 11.73 -28.68 -4.66
N LEU A 42 12.21 -29.89 -4.45
CA LEU A 42 12.00 -30.62 -3.19
C LEU A 42 12.80 -30.05 -2.02
N ALA A 43 13.99 -29.50 -2.29
CA ALA A 43 14.85 -28.92 -1.25
C ALA A 43 14.50 -27.45 -0.94
N ALA A 44 13.84 -26.73 -1.84
CA ALA A 44 13.54 -25.31 -1.70
C ALA A 44 12.85 -24.94 -0.37
N PRO A 45 11.79 -25.62 0.11
CA PRO A 45 11.16 -25.25 1.37
C PRO A 45 12.12 -25.38 2.56
N HIS A 46 12.91 -26.45 2.62
CA HIS A 46 13.87 -26.65 3.72
C HIS A 46 15.04 -25.64 3.71
N VAL A 47 15.48 -25.23 2.53
CA VAL A 47 16.54 -24.21 2.40
C VAL A 47 16.01 -22.82 2.77
N LEU A 48 14.78 -22.50 2.39
CA LEU A 48 14.14 -21.24 2.76
C LEU A 48 13.88 -21.17 4.27
N ASP A 49 13.34 -22.21 4.87
CA ASP A 49 13.16 -22.30 6.33
C ASP A 49 14.48 -22.16 7.09
N TRP A 50 15.51 -22.86 6.65
CA TRP A 50 16.84 -22.74 7.26
C TRP A 50 17.43 -21.33 7.09
N ALA A 51 17.30 -20.72 5.92
CA ALA A 51 17.82 -19.39 5.65
C ALA A 51 17.08 -18.31 6.46
N THR A 52 15.75 -18.38 6.55
CA THR A 52 14.95 -17.46 7.37
C THR A 52 15.25 -17.63 8.84
N HIS A 53 15.30 -18.86 9.36
CA HIS A 53 15.65 -19.12 10.75
C HIS A 53 17.06 -18.59 11.09
N THR A 54 18.05 -18.85 10.24
CA THR A 54 19.43 -18.36 10.42
C THR A 54 19.48 -16.84 10.36
N TRP A 55 18.73 -16.22 9.46
CA TRP A 55 18.63 -14.76 9.36
C TRP A 55 18.06 -14.14 10.64
N TYR A 56 16.95 -14.67 11.15
CA TYR A 56 16.33 -14.14 12.36
C TYR A 56 17.16 -14.38 13.63
N THR A 57 17.79 -15.54 13.77
CA THR A 57 18.61 -15.86 14.96
C THR A 57 19.97 -15.18 14.93
N VAL A 58 20.66 -15.13 13.78
CA VAL A 58 22.03 -14.62 13.67
C VAL A 58 22.06 -13.11 13.37
N VAL A 59 21.20 -12.63 12.44
CA VAL A 59 21.26 -11.23 11.97
C VAL A 59 20.38 -10.31 12.82
N LYS A 60 19.16 -10.74 13.18
CA LYS A 60 18.23 -9.94 14.00
C LYS A 60 18.30 -10.27 15.50
N ASN A 61 19.13 -11.22 15.89
CA ASN A 61 19.25 -11.66 17.30
C ASN A 61 17.89 -12.04 17.93
N ARG A 62 17.00 -12.65 17.14
CA ARG A 62 15.66 -13.07 17.55
C ARG A 62 15.54 -14.58 17.43
N ASP A 63 15.10 -15.22 18.48
CA ASP A 63 14.77 -16.64 18.50
C ASP A 63 13.25 -16.80 18.27
N LEU A 64 12.87 -17.25 17.07
CA LEU A 64 11.47 -17.40 16.66
C LEU A 64 10.72 -18.43 17.49
N GLU A 65 11.40 -19.48 17.99
CA GLU A 65 10.78 -20.48 18.85
C GLU A 65 10.52 -19.94 20.27
N ALA A 66 11.47 -19.18 20.82
CA ALA A 66 11.30 -18.51 22.09
C ALA A 66 10.20 -17.42 22.02
N GLU A 67 10.12 -16.68 20.91
CA GLU A 67 9.09 -15.65 20.70
C GLU A 67 7.69 -16.28 20.54
N SER A 68 7.58 -17.39 19.81
CA SER A 68 6.29 -18.11 19.69
C SER A 68 5.84 -18.73 21.01
N ALA A 69 6.75 -19.29 21.78
CA ALA A 69 6.48 -19.82 23.12
C ALA A 69 6.07 -18.71 24.10
N SER A 70 6.72 -17.57 24.07
CA SER A 70 6.37 -16.44 24.94
C SER A 70 5.02 -15.81 24.56
N ARG A 71 4.65 -15.76 23.27
CA ARG A 71 3.31 -15.35 22.81
C ARG A 71 2.22 -16.33 23.27
N ALA A 72 2.49 -17.63 23.19
CA ALA A 72 1.55 -18.65 23.67
C ALA A 72 1.37 -18.59 25.20
N ALA A 73 2.44 -18.31 25.95
CA ALA A 73 2.37 -18.11 27.40
C ALA A 73 1.61 -16.82 27.76
N ALA A 74 1.89 -15.71 27.05
CA ALA A 74 1.19 -14.44 27.28
C ALA A 74 -0.31 -14.54 26.95
N SER A 75 -0.71 -15.30 25.91
CA SER A 75 -2.11 -15.53 25.60
C SER A 75 -2.82 -16.41 26.65
N SER A 76 -2.12 -17.35 27.30
CA SER A 76 -2.69 -18.17 28.36
C SER A 76 -2.79 -17.40 29.70
N GLU A 77 -1.86 -16.48 30.00
CA GLU A 77 -1.97 -15.58 31.14
C GLU A 77 -3.06 -14.53 30.97
N ALA A 78 -3.24 -13.98 29.75
CA ALA A 78 -4.32 -13.08 29.45
C ALA A 78 -5.70 -13.74 29.61
N ALA A 79 -5.84 -15.01 29.24
CA ALA A 79 -7.06 -15.78 29.44
C ALA A 79 -7.35 -16.09 30.92
N ALA A 80 -6.30 -16.26 31.74
CA ALA A 80 -6.44 -16.47 33.19
C ALA A 80 -6.74 -15.17 33.97
N SER A 81 -6.22 -14.03 33.50
CA SER A 81 -6.49 -12.72 34.12
C SER A 81 -7.90 -12.21 33.84
N SER A 82 -8.51 -12.59 32.71
CA SER A 82 -9.87 -12.16 32.36
C SER A 82 -10.95 -12.78 33.26
N ALA A 83 -10.64 -13.84 34.00
CA ALA A 83 -11.59 -14.51 34.91
C ALA A 83 -11.64 -13.87 36.33
N VAL A 84 -10.78 -12.96 36.68
CA VAL A 84 -10.68 -12.37 38.04
C VAL A 84 -11.06 -10.89 38.10
N GLN A 85 -11.34 -10.23 36.96
CA GLN A 85 -11.54 -8.77 36.92
C GLN A 85 -12.96 -8.31 36.58
N GLU A 86 -13.96 -9.15 36.86
CA GLU A 86 -15.39 -8.80 36.63
C GLU A 86 -16.04 -8.08 37.84
N ALA A 87 -15.25 -7.52 38.74
CA ALA A 87 -15.79 -6.80 39.89
C ALA A 87 -14.93 -5.61 40.32
N ALA A 88 -14.70 -4.62 39.49
CA ALA A 88 -14.50 -3.19 39.85
C ALA A 88 -13.98 -2.41 38.65
N SER A 89 -14.82 -1.65 38.00
CA SER A 89 -14.59 -0.25 37.61
C SER A 89 -15.64 0.19 36.59
N SER A 90 -16.61 0.92 37.04
CA SER A 90 -17.47 1.75 36.18
C SER A 90 -16.71 3.05 35.85
N GLN A 91 -15.84 3.01 34.85
CA GLN A 91 -15.41 4.17 34.11
C GLN A 91 -16.02 4.06 32.69
N PRO A 92 -16.57 5.15 32.12
CA PRO A 92 -17.07 5.10 30.76
C PRO A 92 -15.90 4.76 29.83
N GLU A 93 -15.95 3.57 29.25
CA GLU A 93 -15.11 3.13 28.15
C GLU A 93 -15.29 4.12 27.00
N PRO A 94 -14.22 4.63 26.37
CA PRO A 94 -14.38 5.41 25.16
C PRO A 94 -15.17 4.56 24.15
N GLU A 95 -16.31 5.06 23.72
CA GLU A 95 -17.18 4.37 22.76
C GLU A 95 -16.34 4.02 21.53
N GLN A 96 -16.01 2.73 21.38
CA GLN A 96 -15.49 2.22 20.14
C GLN A 96 -16.50 2.54 19.05
N PRO A 97 -16.06 2.94 17.82
CA PRO A 97 -16.97 3.15 16.71
C PRO A 97 -17.84 1.92 16.60
N LYS A 98 -19.16 2.07 16.75
CA LYS A 98 -20.10 0.96 16.66
C LYS A 98 -19.84 0.26 15.32
N GLU A 99 -19.43 -1.00 15.37
CA GLU A 99 -19.44 -1.87 14.20
C GLU A 99 -20.85 -1.82 13.61
N LEU A 100 -20.97 -1.17 12.48
CA LEU A 100 -22.21 -1.12 11.73
C LEU A 100 -22.17 -2.31 10.76
N ASP A 101 -22.94 -3.35 11.03
CA ASP A 101 -23.16 -4.52 10.19
C ASP A 101 -23.33 -4.14 8.70
N GLY A 102 -22.22 -4.00 7.94
CA GLY A 102 -22.23 -3.75 6.51
C GLY A 102 -22.99 -2.52 6.03
N LYS A 103 -23.35 -1.59 6.92
CA LYS A 103 -24.04 -0.33 6.58
C LYS A 103 -23.05 0.82 6.50
N ALA A 104 -23.29 1.73 5.55
CA ALA A 104 -22.53 2.96 5.45
C ALA A 104 -22.48 3.69 6.78
N ILE A 105 -21.31 4.05 7.26
CA ILE A 105 -21.12 4.96 8.39
C ILE A 105 -21.54 6.35 7.91
N THR A 106 -22.81 6.65 8.05
CA THR A 106 -23.38 7.93 7.62
C THR A 106 -23.42 8.94 8.75
N GLY A 107 -22.99 8.57 9.95
CA GLY A 107 -23.20 9.34 11.15
C GLY A 107 -21.95 9.90 11.80
N GLY A 108 -20.77 9.42 11.44
CA GLY A 108 -19.54 10.05 11.87
C GLY A 108 -19.21 11.17 10.89
N SER A 109 -19.31 12.40 11.32
CA SER A 109 -18.92 13.50 10.46
C SER A 109 -17.39 13.57 10.40
N TRP A 110 -16.87 13.38 9.21
CA TRP A 110 -15.47 13.55 8.88
C TRP A 110 -15.28 14.96 8.35
N ALA A 111 -14.37 15.72 8.94
CA ALA A 111 -13.99 17.02 8.40
C ALA A 111 -12.48 17.09 8.19
N ALA A 112 -12.08 17.69 7.08
CA ALA A 112 -10.68 17.92 6.77
C ALA A 112 -10.17 19.17 7.50
N VAL A 113 -8.88 19.11 7.88
CA VAL A 113 -8.18 20.23 8.48
C VAL A 113 -7.08 20.67 7.54
N ASP A 114 -6.96 21.99 7.34
CA ASP A 114 -5.80 22.55 6.66
C ASP A 114 -4.57 22.45 7.56
N VAL A 115 -3.68 21.53 7.19
CA VAL A 115 -2.46 21.24 7.94
C VAL A 115 -1.55 22.47 8.11
N SER A 116 -1.62 23.42 7.18
CA SER A 116 -0.83 24.65 7.24
C SER A 116 -1.20 25.56 8.41
N THR A 117 -2.40 25.37 8.98
CA THR A 117 -2.89 26.11 10.14
C THR A 117 -2.45 25.52 11.48
N LEU A 118 -1.86 24.32 11.50
CA LEU A 118 -1.51 23.57 12.70
C LEU A 118 -0.07 23.85 13.18
N ALA A 119 0.31 25.12 13.29
CA ALA A 119 1.67 25.54 13.54
C ALA A 119 2.15 25.30 14.99
N ASP A 120 1.24 25.33 15.97
CA ASP A 120 1.53 25.14 17.39
C ASP A 120 0.38 24.48 18.14
N ASP A 121 0.58 24.14 19.41
CA ASP A 121 -0.43 23.50 20.24
C ASP A 121 -1.74 24.29 20.38
N ALA A 122 -1.67 25.62 20.38
CA ALA A 122 -2.85 26.47 20.50
C ALA A 122 -3.66 26.43 19.21
N ALA A 123 -3.00 26.49 18.06
CA ALA A 123 -3.61 26.37 16.75
C ALA A 123 -4.23 24.97 16.52
N ILE A 124 -3.51 23.89 16.91
CA ILE A 124 -4.01 22.52 16.86
C ILE A 124 -5.27 22.39 17.73
N ARG A 125 -5.26 22.87 18.96
CA ARG A 125 -6.39 22.84 19.86
C ARG A 125 -7.59 23.62 19.32
N ALA A 126 -7.37 24.80 18.81
CA ALA A 126 -8.43 25.62 18.20
C ALA A 126 -9.07 24.90 16.98
N ALA A 127 -8.27 24.26 16.13
CA ALA A 127 -8.74 23.48 15.00
C ALA A 127 -9.60 22.28 15.47
N ALA A 128 -9.14 21.52 16.46
CA ALA A 128 -9.88 20.40 17.02
C ALA A 128 -11.24 20.85 17.65
N GLN A 129 -11.23 21.95 18.40
CA GLN A 129 -12.46 22.54 18.97
C GLN A 129 -13.43 23.02 17.89
N GLN A 130 -12.91 23.60 16.80
CA GLN A 130 -13.73 23.99 15.65
C GLN A 130 -14.38 22.76 14.99
N LEU A 131 -13.63 21.68 14.76
CA LEU A 131 -14.17 20.44 14.22
C LEU A 131 -15.30 19.92 15.11
N LYS A 132 -15.07 19.85 16.43
CA LYS A 132 -16.08 19.40 17.38
C LYS A 132 -17.32 20.28 17.38
N ALA A 133 -17.16 21.61 17.30
CA ALA A 133 -18.27 22.55 17.22
C ALA A 133 -19.10 22.38 15.93
N GLN A 134 -18.49 21.90 14.85
CA GLN A 134 -19.15 21.51 13.61
C GLN A 134 -19.80 20.11 13.69
N GLY A 135 -19.64 19.40 14.80
CA GLY A 135 -20.16 18.04 14.99
C GLY A 135 -19.28 16.97 14.33
N ALA A 136 -18.02 17.25 14.06
CA ALA A 136 -17.09 16.26 13.49
C ALA A 136 -16.56 15.33 14.58
N ASP A 137 -16.69 14.02 14.36
CA ASP A 137 -16.11 12.98 15.20
C ASP A 137 -14.69 12.64 14.78
N TYR A 138 -14.38 12.85 13.49
CA TYR A 138 -13.10 12.53 12.88
C TYR A 138 -12.47 13.76 12.20
N GLY A 139 -11.21 14.03 12.54
CA GLY A 139 -10.42 15.09 11.92
C GLY A 139 -9.41 14.52 10.92
N LEU A 140 -9.64 14.76 9.62
CA LEU A 140 -8.78 14.28 8.54
C LEU A 140 -7.60 15.23 8.34
N VAL A 141 -6.39 14.75 8.60
CA VAL A 141 -5.13 15.50 8.53
C VAL A 141 -4.31 15.01 7.35
N THR A 142 -4.15 15.85 6.33
CA THR A 142 -3.35 15.49 5.14
C THR A 142 -1.86 15.63 5.44
N LEU A 143 -1.20 14.52 5.70
CA LEU A 143 0.23 14.45 5.99
C LEU A 143 1.10 14.25 4.76
N LYS A 144 0.54 13.68 3.66
CA LYS A 144 1.22 13.56 2.36
C LYS A 144 0.25 13.89 1.23
N THR A 145 0.63 14.85 0.41
CA THR A 145 -0.17 15.37 -0.70
C THR A 145 0.14 14.66 -2.03
N PRO A 146 -0.75 14.73 -3.04
CA PRO A 146 -0.55 14.09 -4.36
C PRO A 146 0.55 14.75 -5.22
N ASP A 147 1.13 15.86 -4.80
CA ASP A 147 2.33 16.44 -5.41
C ASP A 147 3.64 15.85 -4.85
N GLY A 148 3.53 14.90 -3.91
CA GLY A 148 4.63 14.18 -3.28
C GLY A 148 5.15 14.84 -2.00
N SER A 149 4.61 15.99 -1.58
CA SER A 149 5.07 16.70 -0.38
C SER A 149 4.58 16.01 0.89
N ILE A 150 5.47 15.88 1.86
CA ILE A 150 5.20 15.33 3.20
C ILE A 150 5.28 16.47 4.21
N CYS A 151 4.21 16.71 4.96
CA CYS A 151 4.08 17.84 5.86
C CYS A 151 4.70 17.62 7.25
N TYR A 152 5.53 16.60 7.44
CA TYR A 152 6.22 16.30 8.70
C TYR A 152 7.65 15.80 8.46
N ALA A 153 8.45 15.75 9.52
CA ALA A 153 9.83 15.27 9.46
C ALA A 153 9.89 13.74 9.42
N SER A 154 9.64 13.17 8.23
CA SER A 154 9.66 11.72 8.00
C SER A 154 11.06 11.13 8.20
N GLN A 155 11.12 9.94 8.80
CA GLN A 155 12.32 9.13 8.96
C GLN A 155 12.43 8.02 7.92
N VAL A 156 11.45 7.88 7.03
CA VAL A 156 11.49 6.93 5.92
C VAL A 156 12.55 7.39 4.91
N PRO A 157 13.61 6.61 4.64
CA PRO A 157 14.73 7.08 3.80
C PRO A 157 14.31 7.53 2.40
N ALA A 158 13.37 6.82 1.77
CA ALA A 158 12.86 7.16 0.44
C ALA A 158 12.01 8.45 0.42
N ALA A 159 11.55 8.93 1.58
CA ALA A 159 10.78 10.15 1.75
C ALA A 159 11.63 11.41 1.99
N ALA A 160 12.94 11.28 2.17
CA ALA A 160 13.80 12.39 2.61
C ALA A 160 13.72 13.65 1.72
N GLN A 161 13.52 13.48 0.41
CA GLN A 161 13.38 14.60 -0.54
C GLN A 161 11.93 15.11 -0.65
N SER A 162 10.98 14.42 -0.01
CA SER A 162 9.55 14.76 -0.04
C SER A 162 9.13 15.65 1.13
N ILE A 163 10.00 15.85 2.12
CA ILE A 163 9.70 16.67 3.29
C ILE A 163 9.54 18.13 2.86
N ALA A 164 8.40 18.72 3.19
CA ALA A 164 8.10 20.13 2.88
C ALA A 164 8.97 21.09 3.69
N ASP A 165 9.16 22.30 3.18
CA ASP A 165 9.92 23.34 3.88
C ASP A 165 9.29 23.73 5.24
N THR A 166 7.96 23.64 5.32
CA THR A 166 7.22 23.84 6.58
C THR A 166 6.61 22.51 7.01
N THR A 167 6.97 22.08 8.21
CA THR A 167 6.46 20.82 8.79
C THR A 167 5.64 21.08 10.04
N VAL A 168 4.72 20.17 10.32
CA VAL A 168 3.92 20.10 11.55
C VAL A 168 4.42 18.95 12.43
N ASP A 169 3.94 18.89 13.65
CA ASP A 169 4.19 17.76 14.56
C ASP A 169 2.97 16.83 14.63
N PRO A 170 2.96 15.71 13.89
CA PRO A 170 1.82 14.79 13.87
C PRO A 170 1.53 14.15 15.24
N VAL A 171 2.56 13.95 16.09
CA VAL A 171 2.40 13.38 17.43
C VAL A 171 1.57 14.34 18.29
N ARG A 172 1.88 15.64 18.22
CA ARG A 172 1.12 16.67 18.92
C ARG A 172 -0.30 16.80 18.39
N ILE A 173 -0.47 16.76 17.08
CA ILE A 173 -1.79 16.79 16.42
C ILE A 173 -2.63 15.61 16.93
N ALA A 174 -2.12 14.38 16.87
CA ALA A 174 -2.85 13.20 17.30
C ALA A 174 -3.22 13.26 18.80
N ALA A 175 -2.33 13.73 19.65
CA ALA A 175 -2.58 13.85 21.08
C ALA A 175 -3.67 14.90 21.38
N ILE A 176 -3.53 16.13 20.85
CA ILE A 176 -4.44 17.23 21.14
C ILE A 176 -5.82 16.98 20.57
N PHE A 177 -5.94 16.38 19.36
CA PHE A 177 -7.24 16.03 18.78
C PHE A 177 -8.00 15.08 19.69
N ARG A 178 -7.32 14.04 20.25
CA ARG A 178 -7.95 13.13 21.22
C ARG A 178 -8.33 13.81 22.51
N GLU A 179 -7.48 14.70 23.03
CA GLU A 179 -7.81 15.50 24.23
C GLU A 179 -9.09 16.29 24.05
N GLU A 180 -9.33 16.83 22.84
CA GLU A 180 -10.53 17.59 22.51
C GLU A 180 -11.73 16.70 22.10
N GLY A 181 -11.53 15.37 22.05
CA GLY A 181 -12.59 14.39 21.72
C GLY A 181 -12.88 14.32 20.21
N VAL A 182 -11.87 14.56 19.37
CA VAL A 182 -11.89 14.34 17.93
C VAL A 182 -10.90 13.22 17.60
N THR A 183 -11.34 12.21 16.86
CA THR A 183 -10.46 11.12 16.42
C THR A 183 -9.58 11.60 15.27
N PRO A 184 -8.23 11.62 15.42
CA PRO A 184 -7.34 12.02 14.34
C PRO A 184 -7.22 10.92 13.29
N VAL A 185 -7.34 11.27 12.03
CA VAL A 185 -7.18 10.37 10.88
C VAL A 185 -6.12 10.95 9.95
N ALA A 186 -5.05 10.22 9.67
CA ALA A 186 -4.03 10.65 8.73
C ALA A 186 -4.47 10.41 7.28
N GLN A 187 -4.15 11.31 6.37
CA GLN A 187 -4.36 11.11 4.94
C GLN A 187 -3.02 11.14 4.22
N LEU A 188 -2.77 10.09 3.41
CA LEU A 188 -1.54 9.93 2.64
C LEU A 188 -1.87 9.64 1.17
N ALA A 189 -1.27 10.40 0.25
CA ALA A 189 -1.29 10.04 -1.18
C ALA A 189 -0.32 8.87 -1.44
N ALA A 190 -0.82 7.80 -2.07
CA ALA A 190 -0.04 6.60 -2.34
C ALA A 190 0.82 6.75 -3.62
N PHE A 191 0.33 6.28 -4.77
CA PHE A 191 1.15 6.16 -5.99
C PHE A 191 1.31 7.46 -6.80
N LYS A 192 0.51 8.48 -6.54
CA LYS A 192 0.74 9.79 -7.14
C LYS A 192 1.77 10.56 -6.31
N ASP A 193 3.04 10.32 -6.61
CA ASP A 193 4.19 10.88 -5.89
C ASP A 193 5.31 11.24 -6.87
N PRO A 194 5.31 12.45 -7.41
CA PRO A 194 6.32 12.87 -8.37
C PRO A 194 7.69 13.09 -7.74
N ILE A 195 7.81 13.31 -6.44
CA ILE A 195 9.11 13.56 -5.78
C ILE A 195 9.82 12.23 -5.58
N SER A 196 9.22 11.28 -4.87
CA SER A 196 9.84 9.98 -4.61
C SER A 196 10.10 9.19 -5.90
N SER A 197 9.22 9.29 -6.91
CA SER A 197 9.43 8.73 -8.25
C SER A 197 10.67 9.28 -8.96
N ARG A 198 11.07 10.52 -8.69
CA ARG A 198 12.29 11.11 -9.25
C ARG A 198 13.52 10.77 -8.42
N THR A 199 13.36 10.62 -7.13
CA THR A 199 14.43 10.30 -6.17
C THR A 199 14.88 8.83 -6.32
N ASP A 200 13.91 7.90 -6.37
CA ASP A 200 14.18 6.50 -6.66
C ASP A 200 13.39 6.05 -7.90
N ARG A 201 14.10 6.02 -9.03
CA ARG A 201 13.52 5.66 -10.32
C ARG A 201 13.09 4.19 -10.40
N SER A 202 13.61 3.31 -9.54
CA SER A 202 13.21 1.90 -9.51
C SER A 202 11.76 1.70 -9.07
N MET A 203 11.22 2.67 -8.32
CA MET A 203 9.82 2.70 -7.90
C MET A 203 8.89 3.37 -8.92
N ALA A 204 9.39 3.92 -10.03
CA ALA A 204 8.62 4.79 -10.91
C ALA A 204 8.09 4.07 -12.16
N ILE A 205 7.08 4.66 -12.80
CA ILE A 205 6.66 4.30 -14.16
C ILE A 205 7.63 4.92 -15.16
N HIS A 206 8.09 4.14 -16.14
CA HIS A 206 9.07 4.54 -17.11
C HIS A 206 8.48 4.88 -18.50
N TYR A 207 9.27 5.59 -19.29
CA TYR A 207 9.11 5.78 -20.72
C TYR A 207 10.49 5.78 -21.39
N GLY A 208 10.84 4.70 -22.06
CA GLY A 208 12.20 4.46 -22.52
C GLY A 208 13.20 4.51 -21.36
N ASP A 209 14.30 5.22 -21.55
CA ASP A 209 15.32 5.40 -20.50
C ASP A 209 14.95 6.47 -19.45
N GLY A 210 13.78 7.11 -19.61
CA GLY A 210 13.30 8.18 -18.74
C GLY A 210 12.12 7.79 -17.87
N LEU A 211 11.67 8.75 -17.05
CA LEU A 211 10.41 8.62 -16.31
C LEU A 211 9.23 8.92 -17.23
N TRP A 212 8.16 8.16 -17.09
CA TRP A 212 6.88 8.56 -17.65
C TRP A 212 6.30 9.73 -16.84
N LEU A 213 5.82 10.74 -17.55
CA LEU A 213 5.18 11.91 -16.95
C LEU A 213 3.74 12.01 -17.44
N ASP A 214 2.82 12.37 -16.56
CA ASP A 214 1.44 12.65 -16.96
C ASP A 214 1.39 13.85 -17.92
N ALA A 215 0.32 13.95 -18.73
CA ALA A 215 0.23 14.93 -19.82
C ALA A 215 0.05 16.38 -19.34
N GLN A 216 0.15 16.64 -18.05
CA GLN A 216 0.01 18.00 -17.51
C GLN A 216 1.26 18.83 -17.78
N LYS A 217 1.08 20.14 -17.96
CA LYS A 217 2.19 21.06 -18.10
C LYS A 217 3.08 20.98 -16.85
N GLY A 218 4.34 20.63 -17.05
CA GLY A 218 5.28 20.37 -15.96
C GLY A 218 5.39 18.88 -15.59
N GLY A 219 4.45 18.05 -16.02
CA GLY A 219 4.42 16.59 -15.95
C GLY A 219 4.77 16.01 -14.58
N ASN A 220 3.90 15.19 -14.00
CA ASN A 220 4.17 14.48 -12.75
C ASN A 220 4.61 13.05 -13.05
N ALA A 221 5.70 12.62 -12.45
CA ALA A 221 6.06 11.22 -12.38
C ALA A 221 5.15 10.51 -11.37
N TRP A 222 5.00 9.20 -11.51
CA TRP A 222 4.16 8.38 -10.64
C TRP A 222 4.95 7.17 -10.16
N LEU A 223 4.70 6.75 -8.94
CA LEU A 223 5.13 5.45 -8.47
C LEU A 223 4.40 4.35 -9.26
N ASN A 224 5.07 3.24 -9.44
CA ASN A 224 4.59 2.10 -10.20
C ASN A 224 3.95 1.08 -9.25
N PRO A 225 2.63 0.83 -9.28
CA PRO A 225 2.00 -0.19 -8.44
C PRO A 225 2.57 -1.59 -8.64
N TYR A 226 3.15 -1.92 -9.80
CA TYR A 226 3.85 -3.19 -10.00
C TYR A 226 5.22 -3.26 -9.28
N SER A 227 5.74 -2.16 -8.75
CA SER A 227 6.99 -2.14 -8.01
C SER A 227 6.75 -2.50 -6.55
N ALA A 228 7.26 -3.65 -6.09
CA ALA A 228 7.21 -4.03 -4.69
C ALA A 228 7.81 -2.96 -3.75
N ALA A 229 8.90 -2.30 -4.19
CA ALA A 229 9.51 -1.22 -3.43
C ALA A 229 8.59 0.01 -3.29
N ALA A 230 7.75 0.31 -4.31
CA ALA A 230 6.77 1.38 -4.21
C ALA A 230 5.66 1.06 -3.21
N VAL A 231 5.17 -0.18 -3.20
CA VAL A 231 4.16 -0.65 -2.22
C VAL A 231 4.75 -0.66 -0.80
N GLU A 232 6.00 -1.12 -0.65
CA GLU A 232 6.72 -1.11 0.63
C GLU A 232 6.89 0.31 1.16
N TYR A 233 7.30 1.24 0.31
CA TYR A 233 7.42 2.67 0.65
C TYR A 233 6.10 3.26 1.18
N VAL A 234 4.98 2.99 0.50
CA VAL A 234 3.66 3.42 0.99
C VAL A 234 3.35 2.80 2.35
N GLY A 235 3.62 1.51 2.53
CA GLY A 235 3.45 0.82 3.80
C GLY A 235 4.36 1.37 4.92
N ASP A 236 5.58 1.80 4.61
CA ASP A 236 6.50 2.38 5.59
C ASP A 236 6.01 3.74 6.08
N LEU A 237 5.44 4.58 5.20
CA LEU A 237 4.80 5.83 5.60
C LEU A 237 3.57 5.59 6.50
N VAL A 238 2.76 4.57 6.20
CA VAL A 238 1.64 4.16 7.07
C VAL A 238 2.15 3.71 8.44
N ALA A 239 3.21 2.88 8.49
CA ALA A 239 3.81 2.44 9.76
C ALA A 239 4.39 3.61 10.57
N GLU A 240 4.96 4.60 9.87
CA GLU A 240 5.51 5.79 10.51
C GLU A 240 4.40 6.63 11.19
N VAL A 241 3.29 6.91 10.50
CA VAL A 241 2.18 7.66 11.12
C VAL A 241 1.46 6.86 12.20
N GLN A 242 1.46 5.53 12.13
CA GLN A 242 1.03 4.67 13.24
C GLN A 242 1.90 4.89 14.48
N GLY A 243 3.22 4.92 14.32
CA GLY A 243 4.16 5.24 15.39
C GLY A 243 3.97 6.65 15.98
N MET A 244 3.38 7.57 15.23
CA MET A 244 3.03 8.92 15.67
C MET A 244 1.68 8.97 16.41
N GLY A 245 1.00 7.84 16.53
CA GLY A 245 -0.23 7.72 17.31
C GLY A 245 -1.52 7.79 16.50
N PHE A 246 -1.51 7.79 15.19
CA PHE A 246 -2.73 7.64 14.40
C PHE A 246 -3.17 6.17 14.39
N GLU A 247 -4.45 5.92 14.60
CA GLU A 247 -5.06 4.59 14.57
C GLU A 247 -5.79 4.32 13.25
N GLN A 248 -6.01 5.37 12.48
CA GLN A 248 -6.68 5.31 11.19
C GLN A 248 -5.91 6.11 10.14
N VAL A 249 -5.80 5.55 8.94
CA VAL A 249 -5.16 6.19 7.79
C VAL A 249 -6.05 6.07 6.56
N VAL A 250 -6.24 7.18 5.85
CA VAL A 250 -6.86 7.23 4.52
C VAL A 250 -5.76 7.24 3.46
N LEU A 251 -5.72 6.23 2.62
CA LEU A 251 -4.87 6.17 1.44
C LEU A 251 -5.65 6.71 0.23
N THR A 252 -5.17 7.81 -0.34
CA THR A 252 -5.67 8.36 -1.60
C THR A 252 -4.74 7.96 -2.76
N ASN A 253 -5.22 8.05 -3.99
CA ASN A 253 -4.43 7.73 -5.19
C ASN A 253 -3.82 6.32 -5.21
N VAL A 254 -4.49 5.32 -4.61
CA VAL A 254 -4.17 3.91 -4.78
C VAL A 254 -4.71 3.48 -6.14
N GLN A 255 -4.05 3.96 -7.20
CA GLN A 255 -4.48 3.82 -8.57
C GLN A 255 -3.32 3.99 -9.55
N PHE A 256 -3.51 3.54 -10.77
CA PHE A 256 -2.63 3.90 -11.87
C PHE A 256 -2.93 5.31 -12.40
N PRO A 257 -1.99 5.98 -13.06
CA PRO A 257 -2.31 7.15 -13.87
C PRO A 257 -3.21 6.75 -15.06
N LYS A 258 -3.81 7.74 -15.71
CA LYS A 258 -4.58 7.50 -16.93
C LYS A 258 -3.76 6.69 -17.95
N LEU A 259 -4.35 5.61 -18.47
CA LEU A 259 -3.69 4.71 -19.41
C LEU A 259 -3.13 5.45 -20.63
N SER A 260 -1.87 5.18 -20.94
CA SER A 260 -1.16 5.68 -22.11
C SER A 260 -0.26 4.59 -22.69
N ARG A 261 -0.14 4.53 -24.02
CA ARG A 261 0.74 3.57 -24.72
C ARG A 261 2.23 3.77 -24.42
N LYS A 262 2.60 4.86 -23.76
CA LYS A 262 3.97 5.22 -23.44
C LYS A 262 4.37 4.83 -22.02
N GLN A 263 3.47 4.23 -21.25
CA GLN A 263 3.75 3.76 -19.90
C GLN A 263 4.45 2.41 -19.97
N ASP A 264 5.62 2.34 -19.36
CA ASP A 264 6.38 1.12 -19.17
C ASP A 264 6.41 0.80 -17.67
N TYR A 265 5.76 -0.29 -17.31
CA TYR A 265 5.66 -0.79 -15.94
C TYR A 265 6.73 -1.84 -15.62
N GLY A 266 7.60 -2.17 -16.57
CA GLY A 266 8.56 -3.26 -16.46
C GLY A 266 7.90 -4.64 -16.53
N GLU A 267 8.44 -5.59 -15.77
CA GLU A 267 7.92 -6.97 -15.74
C GLU A 267 6.61 -7.04 -14.91
N THR A 268 5.51 -7.28 -15.57
CA THR A 268 4.18 -7.38 -14.94
C THR A 268 3.72 -8.83 -14.75
N SER A 269 4.48 -9.82 -15.24
CA SER A 269 4.15 -11.25 -15.22
C SER A 269 2.75 -11.56 -15.79
N GLY A 270 2.23 -10.67 -16.64
CA GLY A 270 0.88 -10.78 -17.22
C GLY A 270 -0.26 -10.45 -16.27
N VAL A 271 0.02 -9.94 -15.07
CA VAL A 271 -1.00 -9.50 -14.11
C VAL A 271 -1.68 -8.22 -14.63
N SER A 272 -3.01 -8.17 -14.58
CA SER A 272 -3.75 -6.97 -14.98
C SER A 272 -3.57 -5.84 -13.96
N ARG A 273 -3.80 -4.57 -14.38
CA ARG A 273 -3.73 -3.41 -13.49
C ARG A 273 -4.73 -3.52 -12.33
N ALA A 274 -5.93 -3.98 -12.61
CA ALA A 274 -6.95 -4.20 -11.58
C ALA A 274 -6.52 -5.28 -10.57
N ASP A 275 -5.96 -6.41 -11.04
CA ASP A 275 -5.50 -7.48 -10.14
C ASP A 275 -4.27 -7.07 -9.35
N GLN A 276 -3.40 -6.23 -9.93
CA GLN A 276 -2.28 -5.65 -9.19
C GLN A 276 -2.76 -4.74 -8.05
N LEU A 277 -3.71 -3.84 -8.31
CA LEU A 277 -4.26 -2.98 -7.25
C LEU A 277 -4.96 -3.78 -6.15
N LYS A 278 -5.67 -4.87 -6.51
CA LYS A 278 -6.24 -5.79 -5.51
C LYS A 278 -5.14 -6.42 -4.64
N ALA A 279 -4.05 -6.85 -5.25
CA ALA A 279 -2.92 -7.43 -4.54
C ALA A 279 -2.26 -6.40 -3.60
N ASP A 280 -2.05 -5.17 -4.06
CA ASP A 280 -1.47 -4.08 -3.26
C ASP A 280 -2.35 -3.72 -2.07
N ILE A 281 -3.66 -3.58 -2.29
CA ILE A 281 -4.65 -3.31 -1.23
C ILE A 281 -4.63 -4.46 -0.20
N ALA A 282 -4.68 -5.71 -0.65
CA ALA A 282 -4.64 -6.86 0.23
C ALA A 282 -3.33 -6.95 1.04
N ALA A 283 -2.19 -6.64 0.42
CA ALA A 283 -0.89 -6.62 1.09
C ALA A 283 -0.84 -5.54 2.18
N LEU A 284 -1.31 -4.33 1.89
CA LEU A 284 -1.38 -3.25 2.86
C LEU A 284 -2.34 -3.59 4.02
N GLN A 285 -3.55 -4.08 3.73
CA GLN A 285 -4.50 -4.52 4.76
C GLN A 285 -3.91 -5.62 5.65
N SER A 286 -3.26 -6.62 5.05
CA SER A 286 -2.61 -7.71 5.79
C SER A 286 -1.48 -7.22 6.69
N ARG A 287 -0.64 -6.26 6.21
CA ARG A 287 0.46 -5.69 6.97
C ARG A 287 -0.01 -5.01 8.27
N PHE A 288 -1.18 -4.39 8.24
CA PHE A 288 -1.71 -3.60 9.34
C PHE A 288 -2.92 -4.23 10.04
N ALA A 289 -3.25 -5.48 9.73
CA ALA A 289 -4.37 -6.19 10.32
C ALA A 289 -4.30 -6.18 11.87
N GLY A 290 -5.40 -5.76 12.50
CA GLY A 290 -5.51 -5.69 13.97
C GLY A 290 -4.67 -4.61 14.65
N SER A 291 -3.94 -3.77 13.89
CA SER A 291 -3.07 -2.73 14.46
C SER A 291 -3.40 -1.32 13.99
N MET A 292 -4.04 -1.17 12.82
CA MET A 292 -4.46 0.10 12.25
C MET A 292 -5.64 -0.12 11.29
N THR A 293 -6.56 0.83 11.24
CA THR A 293 -7.64 0.85 10.26
C THR A 293 -7.19 1.59 9.00
N LEU A 294 -7.14 0.87 7.88
CA LEU A 294 -6.83 1.47 6.58
C LEU A 294 -8.13 1.75 5.82
N TRP A 295 -8.28 2.97 5.35
CA TRP A 295 -9.31 3.43 4.44
C TRP A 295 -8.71 3.68 3.07
N PHE A 296 -9.44 3.34 2.01
CA PHE A 296 -9.04 3.65 0.64
C PHE A 296 -10.04 4.66 0.06
N SER A 297 -9.52 5.76 -0.47
CA SER A 297 -10.37 6.86 -0.93
C SER A 297 -10.46 6.91 -2.45
N TYR A 298 -11.70 6.91 -2.95
CA TYR A 298 -12.01 7.02 -4.38
C TYR A 298 -13.17 7.99 -4.62
N THR A 299 -13.25 8.54 -5.81
CA THR A 299 -14.39 9.37 -6.20
C THR A 299 -15.62 8.51 -6.47
N LEU A 300 -16.80 9.12 -6.37
CA LEU A 300 -18.06 8.45 -6.69
C LEU A 300 -18.06 7.85 -8.11
N ASP A 301 -17.49 8.58 -9.08
CA ASP A 301 -17.36 8.08 -10.46
C ASP A 301 -16.49 6.82 -10.53
N GLN A 302 -15.36 6.79 -9.81
CA GLN A 302 -14.50 5.61 -9.75
C GLN A 302 -15.16 4.41 -9.06
N CYS A 303 -16.09 4.65 -8.14
CA CYS A 303 -16.83 3.57 -7.49
C CYS A 303 -17.89 2.95 -8.38
N ASN A 304 -18.52 3.74 -9.25
CA ASN A 304 -19.65 3.34 -10.07
C ASN A 304 -19.28 2.89 -11.48
N THR A 305 -18.10 3.25 -11.98
CA THR A 305 -17.71 3.01 -13.38
C THR A 305 -16.34 2.34 -13.51
N ASN A 306 -16.08 1.74 -14.67
CA ASN A 306 -14.73 1.27 -15.02
C ASN A 306 -13.84 2.49 -15.33
N SER A 307 -13.22 3.01 -14.30
CA SER A 307 -12.33 4.16 -14.40
C SER A 307 -11.06 3.81 -15.20
N VAL A 308 -10.59 4.74 -16.01
CA VAL A 308 -9.33 4.59 -16.79
C VAL A 308 -8.07 4.44 -15.92
N SER A 309 -8.18 4.68 -14.63
CA SER A 309 -7.10 4.51 -13.66
C SER A 309 -7.17 3.21 -12.87
N LEU A 310 -8.32 2.52 -12.89
CA LEU A 310 -8.54 1.30 -12.13
C LEU A 310 -8.86 0.10 -13.02
N ASP A 311 -9.39 0.33 -14.22
CA ASP A 311 -9.93 -0.64 -15.19
C ASP A 311 -11.20 -1.38 -14.70
N VAL A 312 -11.57 -1.19 -13.45
CA VAL A 312 -12.77 -1.75 -12.78
C VAL A 312 -13.38 -0.69 -11.86
N PRO A 313 -14.63 -0.85 -11.39
CA PRO A 313 -15.16 -0.02 -10.31
C PRO A 313 -14.38 -0.22 -9.02
N ALA A 314 -14.07 0.87 -8.30
CA ALA A 314 -13.26 0.82 -7.08
C ALA A 314 -13.83 -0.12 -6.01
N VAL A 315 -15.14 -0.23 -5.88
CA VAL A 315 -15.80 -1.14 -4.93
C VAL A 315 -15.42 -2.62 -5.12
N THR A 316 -14.88 -2.99 -6.30
CA THR A 316 -14.47 -4.38 -6.62
C THR A 316 -13.01 -4.68 -6.28
N LEU A 317 -12.26 -3.73 -5.72
CA LEU A 317 -10.82 -3.88 -5.45
C LEU A 317 -10.50 -4.65 -4.17
N GLY A 318 -11.50 -5.04 -3.36
CA GLY A 318 -11.30 -5.92 -2.20
C GLY A 318 -10.84 -5.20 -0.93
N MET A 319 -11.17 -3.92 -0.78
CA MET A 319 -10.91 -3.18 0.45
C MET A 319 -12.01 -3.40 1.49
N ASP A 320 -11.62 -3.41 2.76
CA ASP A 320 -12.57 -3.50 3.88
C ASP A 320 -13.24 -2.15 4.17
N ASN A 321 -12.48 -1.05 4.07
CA ASN A 321 -12.97 0.28 4.41
C ASN A 321 -12.81 1.23 3.21
N LEU A 322 -13.91 1.81 2.78
CA LEU A 322 -14.01 2.67 1.60
C LEU A 322 -14.48 4.08 1.99
N LEU A 323 -13.69 5.09 1.65
CA LEU A 323 -14.07 6.49 1.72
C LEU A 323 -14.40 6.99 0.32
N VAL A 324 -15.64 7.39 0.07
CA VAL A 324 -16.08 7.90 -1.22
C VAL A 324 -16.18 9.41 -1.17
N THR A 325 -15.48 10.09 -2.08
CA THR A 325 -15.60 11.54 -2.25
C THR A 325 -16.55 11.86 -3.38
N ALA A 326 -17.46 12.79 -3.15
CA ALA A 326 -18.42 13.27 -4.16
C ALA A 326 -18.34 14.79 -4.25
N ASP A 327 -18.31 15.31 -5.47
CA ASP A 327 -18.27 16.77 -5.73
C ASP A 327 -19.60 17.47 -5.37
N LYS A 328 -20.66 16.70 -5.19
CA LYS A 328 -22.01 17.18 -4.88
C LYS A 328 -22.69 16.22 -3.92
N ALA A 329 -23.61 16.76 -3.14
CA ALA A 329 -24.50 15.94 -2.32
C ALA A 329 -25.19 14.86 -3.17
N MET A 330 -25.16 13.62 -2.72
CA MET A 330 -25.83 12.49 -3.37
C MET A 330 -27.31 12.45 -3.01
N ASP A 331 -28.17 12.15 -3.99
CA ASP A 331 -29.55 11.78 -3.69
C ASP A 331 -29.63 10.42 -2.98
N ALA A 332 -30.77 10.18 -2.34
CA ALA A 332 -30.98 8.97 -1.53
C ALA A 332 -30.88 7.66 -2.34
N ASP A 333 -31.35 7.67 -3.59
CA ASP A 333 -31.35 6.48 -4.44
C ASP A 333 -29.91 6.12 -4.87
N SER A 334 -29.14 7.11 -5.31
CA SER A 334 -27.71 6.95 -5.66
C SER A 334 -26.88 6.47 -4.47
N ARG A 335 -27.18 6.98 -3.27
CA ARG A 335 -26.55 6.55 -2.03
C ARG A 335 -26.85 5.10 -1.73
N THR A 336 -28.14 4.72 -1.74
CA THR A 336 -28.57 3.33 -1.50
C THR A 336 -27.96 2.37 -2.52
N ALA A 337 -27.88 2.75 -3.79
CA ALA A 337 -27.25 1.93 -4.83
C ALA A 337 -25.77 1.71 -4.56
N LEU A 338 -25.03 2.76 -4.15
CA LEU A 338 -23.62 2.65 -3.79
C LEU A 338 -23.42 1.76 -2.55
N GLU A 339 -24.22 1.93 -1.51
CA GLU A 339 -24.19 1.13 -0.29
C GLU A 339 -24.42 -0.36 -0.58
N GLN A 340 -25.40 -0.68 -1.40
CA GLN A 340 -25.67 -2.05 -1.83
C GLN A 340 -24.55 -2.63 -2.69
N SER A 341 -24.00 -1.84 -3.61
CA SER A 341 -22.87 -2.25 -4.44
C SER A 341 -21.62 -2.55 -3.61
N ALA A 342 -21.27 -1.65 -2.69
CA ALA A 342 -20.12 -1.81 -1.80
C ALA A 342 -20.28 -3.04 -0.89
N ALA A 343 -21.44 -3.20 -0.24
CA ALA A 343 -21.73 -4.36 0.60
C ALA A 343 -21.69 -5.67 -0.19
N GLY A 344 -22.21 -5.68 -1.42
CA GLY A 344 -22.17 -6.84 -2.31
C GLY A 344 -20.74 -7.25 -2.74
N GLN A 345 -19.76 -6.37 -2.62
CA GLN A 345 -18.35 -6.61 -2.91
C GLN A 345 -17.49 -6.85 -1.64
N GLY A 346 -18.13 -6.92 -0.47
CA GLY A 346 -17.44 -7.23 0.79
C GLY A 346 -16.85 -6.02 1.52
N VAL A 347 -17.15 -4.79 1.08
CA VAL A 347 -16.79 -3.58 1.83
C VAL A 347 -17.56 -3.58 3.16
N GLN A 348 -16.82 -3.54 4.27
CA GLN A 348 -17.39 -3.61 5.62
C GLN A 348 -17.84 -2.23 6.11
N HIS A 349 -17.06 -1.21 5.79
CA HIS A 349 -17.33 0.16 6.21
C HIS A 349 -17.26 1.12 5.02
N LEU A 350 -18.31 1.95 4.86
CA LEU A 350 -18.40 2.96 3.82
C LEU A 350 -18.62 4.33 4.44
N VAL A 351 -17.75 5.28 4.13
CA VAL A 351 -17.90 6.71 4.48
C VAL A 351 -18.13 7.51 3.22
N LEU A 352 -19.16 8.32 3.23
CA LEU A 352 -19.46 9.26 2.15
C LEU A 352 -19.04 10.66 2.58
N HIS A 353 -18.19 11.27 1.79
CA HIS A 353 -17.65 12.59 2.04
C HIS A 353 -18.08 13.49 0.89
N SER A 354 -19.02 14.38 1.13
CA SER A 354 -19.45 15.37 0.12
C SER A 354 -18.60 16.64 0.20
N ALA A 355 -18.44 17.33 -0.92
CA ALA A 355 -17.64 18.56 -1.01
C ALA A 355 -18.13 19.67 -0.05
N ASP A 356 -19.39 19.63 0.36
CA ASP A 356 -19.96 20.57 1.31
C ASP A 356 -19.43 20.41 2.75
N ILE A 357 -18.72 19.33 3.03
CA ILE A 357 -18.10 19.05 4.34
C ILE A 357 -16.63 19.57 4.39
N PHE A 358 -16.09 20.00 3.24
CA PHE A 358 -14.72 20.52 3.13
C PHE A 358 -14.64 22.08 3.08
N GLN A 359 -15.75 22.78 3.30
CA GLN A 359 -15.74 24.24 3.34
C GLN A 359 -15.64 24.78 4.76
#